data_abfd67fc132e72caf22366c7f77120a8
#
_entry.id   abfd67fc132e72caf22366c7f77120a8
#
_cell.length_a   1.000
_cell.length_b   1.000
_cell.length_c   1.000
_cell.angle_alpha   90.00
_cell.angle_beta   90.00
_cell.angle_gamma   90.00
#
_symmetry.space_group_name_H-M   'P 1'
#
loop_
_entity.id
_entity.type
_entity.pdbx_description
1 polymer ?
#
loop_
_entity_poly.entity_id
_entity_poly.type
_entity_poly.pdbx_seq_one_letter_code
_entity_poly.pdbx_strand_id
1 'polypeptide(L)'
;YWGARQIMIEVGALNPGDVIDYEIAKKGFTYALLGAVPEDDSRFIPPMRGQFYDIVPFWSSEPTVRKVYKVSIPMEKEMQFQFYQGECTSSMRYEDGRKAYTFAMEDMMPFRREPNMVDLFDAAPKLMMSSTPHWKDKSLWFNKVNEDYGSFAPLPEAQKKVDELIKGKKTEMEKIAVLTHWVADNIRYAGISMGKGEGYTLHDTKMNYTDRCGVCK
;
A
#
# COMPACT_ATOMS: atom_id res chain seq x y z
N TYR A 1 19.78 7.87 -3.71
CA TYR A 1 18.94 6.85 -4.33
C TYR A 1 17.49 7.23 -4.07
N TRP A 2 16.56 7.07 -4.96
CA TRP A 2 15.11 7.24 -4.81
C TRP A 2 14.58 8.64 -4.51
N GLY A 3 15.39 9.68 -4.41
CA GLY A 3 14.94 11.01 -4.00
C GLY A 3 14.40 11.08 -2.57
N ALA A 4 14.59 10.04 -1.77
CA ALA A 4 14.21 10.05 -0.36
C ALA A 4 15.02 11.10 0.41
N ARG A 5 14.34 11.84 1.28
CA ARG A 5 14.96 12.80 2.18
C ARG A 5 14.84 12.30 3.61
N GLN A 6 15.91 12.39 4.36
CA GLN A 6 15.94 12.06 5.78
C GLN A 6 16.24 13.34 6.56
N ILE A 7 15.51 13.53 7.64
CA ILE A 7 15.83 14.54 8.65
C ILE A 7 16.47 13.80 9.81
N MET A 8 17.67 14.20 10.17
CA MET A 8 18.38 13.69 11.34
C MET A 8 18.38 14.81 12.41
N ILE A 9 18.00 14.46 13.61
CA ILE A 9 18.00 15.37 14.77
C ILE A 9 18.96 14.80 15.79
N GLU A 10 20.02 15.54 16.09
CA GLU A 10 20.97 15.20 17.13
C GLU A 10 20.53 15.83 18.45
N VAL A 11 20.24 15.00 19.42
CA VAL A 11 19.77 15.43 20.75
C VAL A 11 20.89 15.57 21.80
N GLY A 12 22.13 15.34 21.39
CA GLY A 12 23.27 15.37 22.30
C GLY A 12 23.37 14.16 23.23
N ALA A 13 24.24 14.25 24.23
CA ALA A 13 24.38 13.19 25.24
C ALA A 13 23.21 13.21 26.23
N LEU A 14 22.58 12.07 26.45
CA LEU A 14 21.49 11.90 27.40
C LEU A 14 21.97 11.21 28.68
N ASN A 15 21.41 11.60 29.82
CA ASN A 15 21.63 10.98 31.11
C ASN A 15 20.41 10.15 31.52
N PRO A 16 20.56 9.18 32.44
CA PRO A 16 19.42 8.51 33.02
C PRO A 16 18.45 9.49 33.67
N GLY A 17 17.18 9.45 33.27
CA GLY A 17 16.13 10.38 33.70
C GLY A 17 15.82 11.49 32.69
N ASP A 18 16.62 11.71 31.67
CA ASP A 18 16.28 12.63 30.59
C ASP A 18 15.12 12.10 29.77
N VAL A 19 14.28 13.00 29.29
CA VAL A 19 13.10 12.67 28.48
C VAL A 19 13.18 13.40 27.14
N ILE A 20 12.91 12.69 26.06
CA ILE A 20 12.71 13.27 24.75
C ILE A 20 11.21 13.22 24.42
N ASP A 21 10.62 14.37 24.19
CA ASP A 21 9.25 14.49 23.70
C ASP A 21 9.28 15.00 22.26
N TYR A 22 8.53 14.34 21.36
CA TYR A 22 8.46 14.78 19.99
C TYR A 22 7.09 14.49 19.38
N GLU A 23 6.68 15.33 18.45
CA GLU A 23 5.47 15.19 17.67
C GLU A 23 5.79 15.14 16.17
N ILE A 24 5.17 14.21 15.46
CA ILE A 24 5.28 14.08 14.00
C ILE A 24 3.90 14.22 13.39
N ALA A 25 3.70 15.29 12.61
CA ALA A 25 2.49 15.49 11.83
C ALA A 25 2.71 15.01 10.39
N LYS A 26 1.82 14.15 9.90
CA LYS A 26 1.78 13.68 8.50
C LYS A 26 0.42 14.00 7.90
N LYS A 27 0.40 14.58 6.71
CA LYS A 27 -0.82 14.84 5.96
C LYS A 27 -0.83 14.02 4.67
N GLY A 28 -1.94 13.35 4.38
CA GLY A 28 -2.12 12.52 3.18
C GLY A 28 -2.14 11.03 3.48
N PHE A 29 -2.17 10.23 2.43
CA PHE A 29 -2.17 8.77 2.55
C PHE A 29 -0.76 8.23 2.69
N THR A 30 -0.60 7.20 3.52
CA THR A 30 0.68 6.52 3.76
C THR A 30 1.27 5.88 2.50
N TYR A 31 0.45 5.62 1.49
CA TYR A 31 0.83 4.94 0.24
C TYR A 31 1.04 5.88 -0.96
N ALA A 32 0.52 7.08 -0.88
CA ALA A 32 0.80 8.13 -1.86
C ALA A 32 2.07 8.87 -1.46
N LEU A 33 3.06 8.16 -1.28
CA LEU A 33 4.17 8.35 -0.40
C LEU A 33 4.95 9.62 -0.49
N LEU A 34 5.02 10.38 -1.52
CA LEU A 34 6.23 11.16 -1.65
C LEU A 34 6.08 12.51 -2.30
N GLY A 35 5.10 13.21 -1.95
CA GLY A 35 5.01 14.59 -2.33
C GLY A 35 3.64 14.99 -2.84
N ALA A 36 3.43 16.29 -2.98
CA ALA A 36 2.26 16.81 -3.64
C ALA A 36 2.22 16.25 -5.06
N VAL A 37 1.39 15.23 -5.27
CA VAL A 37 1.00 14.83 -6.61
C VAL A 37 0.10 15.94 -7.11
N PRO A 38 0.32 16.47 -8.32
CA PRO A 38 -0.64 17.38 -8.92
C PRO A 38 -2.03 16.75 -8.86
N GLU A 39 -3.03 17.49 -8.38
CA GLU A 39 -4.38 16.98 -8.15
C GLU A 39 -5.04 16.43 -9.42
N ASP A 40 -4.55 16.84 -10.56
CA ASP A 40 -5.00 16.51 -11.91
C ASP A 40 -4.19 15.41 -12.62
N ASP A 41 -3.16 14.85 -11.99
CA ASP A 41 -2.43 13.75 -12.59
C ASP A 41 -3.17 12.42 -12.41
N SER A 42 -3.92 12.03 -13.43
CA SER A 42 -4.74 10.83 -13.45
C SER A 42 -3.97 9.51 -13.34
N ARG A 43 -2.65 9.53 -13.50
CA ARG A 43 -1.78 8.35 -13.34
C ARG A 43 -1.63 7.93 -11.87
N PHE A 44 -1.86 8.87 -10.95
CA PHE A 44 -1.71 8.62 -9.53
C PHE A 44 -3.07 8.41 -8.89
N ILE A 45 -3.41 7.17 -8.67
CA ILE A 45 -4.67 6.80 -8.05
C ILE A 45 -4.41 6.44 -6.59
N PRO A 46 -4.90 7.27 -5.65
CA PRO A 46 -4.84 6.91 -4.24
C PRO A 46 -5.68 5.66 -4.00
N PRO A 47 -5.29 4.79 -3.06
CA PRO A 47 -6.07 3.61 -2.74
C PRO A 47 -7.47 4.01 -2.31
N MET A 48 -8.48 3.57 -3.04
CA MET A 48 -9.91 3.76 -2.85
C MET A 48 -10.30 5.08 -2.15
N ARG A 49 -10.51 6.14 -2.92
CA ARG A 49 -10.91 7.45 -2.36
C ARG A 49 -12.04 7.31 -1.35
N GLY A 50 -11.89 7.97 -0.21
CA GLY A 50 -12.85 7.91 0.88
C GLY A 50 -12.82 6.63 1.72
N GLN A 51 -11.90 5.72 1.45
CA GLN A 51 -11.65 4.55 2.29
C GLN A 51 -10.32 4.69 3.03
N PHE A 52 -10.25 4.04 4.18
CA PHE A 52 -9.09 4.03 5.04
C PHE A 52 -8.75 2.59 5.44
N TYR A 53 -7.48 2.28 5.54
CA TYR A 53 -7.00 1.07 6.19
C TYR A 53 -5.65 1.35 6.85
N ASP A 54 -5.35 0.59 7.89
CA ASP A 54 -4.06 0.65 8.56
C ASP A 54 -3.72 -0.69 9.19
N ILE A 55 -2.43 -0.96 9.30
CA ILE A 55 -1.88 -2.06 10.08
C ILE A 55 -0.96 -1.43 11.12
N VAL A 56 -1.45 -1.37 12.34
CA VAL A 56 -0.75 -0.69 13.45
C VAL A 56 -0.03 -1.72 14.29
N PRO A 57 1.31 -1.73 14.30
CA PRO A 57 2.06 -2.62 15.18
C PRO A 57 1.86 -2.21 16.64
N PHE A 58 1.55 -3.18 17.50
CA PHE A 58 1.52 -3.02 18.96
C PHE A 58 2.70 -3.76 19.59
N TRP A 59 3.87 -3.54 19.03
CA TRP A 59 5.13 -4.07 19.52
C TRP A 59 6.26 -3.04 19.34
N SER A 60 7.33 -3.22 20.08
CA SER A 60 8.55 -2.42 20.00
C SER A 60 9.75 -3.30 20.34
N SER A 61 10.95 -2.93 19.89
CA SER A 61 12.21 -3.53 20.35
C SER A 61 12.58 -3.09 21.76
N GLU A 62 11.96 -2.02 22.26
CA GLU A 62 12.19 -1.43 23.57
C GLU A 62 10.96 -1.58 24.47
N PRO A 63 11.14 -1.62 25.81
CA PRO A 63 10.03 -1.61 26.74
C PRO A 63 9.15 -0.39 26.50
N THR A 64 7.84 -0.60 26.38
CA THR A 64 6.90 0.48 26.12
C THR A 64 5.84 0.49 27.20
N VAL A 65 5.83 1.54 28.04
CA VAL A 65 4.87 1.67 29.14
C VAL A 65 3.44 1.72 28.62
N ARG A 66 3.21 2.50 27.56
CA ARG A 66 1.87 2.61 26.97
C ARG A 66 1.92 3.00 25.51
N LYS A 67 1.14 2.32 24.69
CA LYS A 67 0.86 2.69 23.32
C LYS A 67 -0.62 2.93 23.13
N VAL A 68 -0.98 4.10 22.59
CA VAL A 68 -2.36 4.46 22.28
C VAL A 68 -2.47 4.80 20.80
N TYR A 69 -3.42 4.19 20.13
CA TYR A 69 -3.78 4.53 18.77
C TYR A 69 -5.22 5.07 18.76
N LYS A 70 -5.41 6.24 18.18
CA LYS A 70 -6.72 6.86 18.03
C LYS A 70 -7.02 7.09 16.56
N VAL A 71 -8.23 6.78 16.14
CA VAL A 71 -8.71 7.06 14.80
C VAL A 71 -10.11 7.67 14.86
N SER A 72 -10.28 8.78 14.16
CA SER A 72 -11.56 9.47 14.06
C SER A 72 -12.04 9.44 12.61
N ILE A 73 -13.24 8.92 12.39
CA ILE A 73 -13.86 8.78 11.07
C ILE A 73 -15.21 9.49 11.01
N PRO A 74 -15.67 9.88 9.83
CA PRO A 74 -17.02 10.43 9.65
C PRO A 74 -18.09 9.48 10.18
N MET A 75 -19.23 10.03 10.63
CA MET A 75 -20.33 9.28 11.25
C MET A 75 -20.90 8.19 10.33
N GLU A 76 -21.00 8.49 9.03
CA GLU A 76 -21.54 7.61 8.00
C GLU A 76 -20.60 6.47 7.60
N LYS A 77 -19.35 6.51 8.04
CA LYS A 77 -18.37 5.46 7.75
C LYS A 77 -18.45 4.34 8.78
N GLU A 78 -18.33 3.13 8.29
CA GLU A 78 -18.13 1.96 9.14
C GLU A 78 -16.65 1.57 9.17
N MET A 79 -16.19 1.06 10.29
CA MET A 79 -14.83 0.58 10.50
C MET A 79 -14.87 -0.86 10.98
N GLN A 80 -14.17 -1.73 10.27
CA GLN A 80 -13.85 -3.07 10.72
C GLN A 80 -12.48 -3.06 11.35
N PHE A 81 -12.30 -3.78 12.43
CA PHE A 81 -10.99 -3.94 13.05
C PHE A 81 -10.84 -5.32 13.69
N GLN A 82 -9.62 -5.79 13.72
CA GLN A 82 -9.23 -7.04 14.37
C GLN A 82 -7.86 -6.85 15.01
N PHE A 83 -7.74 -7.27 16.28
CA PHE A 83 -6.46 -7.37 16.96
C PHE A 83 -5.92 -8.79 16.86
N TYR A 84 -4.66 -8.94 16.55
CA TYR A 84 -3.99 -10.21 16.36
C TYR A 84 -2.81 -10.35 17.30
N GLN A 85 -2.50 -11.58 17.70
CA GLN A 85 -1.34 -11.96 18.52
C GLN A 85 -1.31 -11.28 19.91
N GLY A 86 -2.47 -11.06 20.48
CA GLY A 86 -2.61 -10.46 21.80
C GLY A 86 -3.97 -9.82 22.03
N GLU A 87 -4.05 -8.99 23.04
CA GLU A 87 -5.26 -8.25 23.40
C GLU A 87 -4.94 -6.78 23.63
N CYS A 88 -5.88 -5.92 23.34
CA CYS A 88 -5.82 -4.50 23.67
C CYS A 88 -7.16 -4.01 24.24
N THR A 89 -7.11 -2.95 25.04
CA THR A 89 -8.32 -2.22 25.42
C THR A 89 -8.81 -1.44 24.20
N SER A 90 -10.11 -1.48 23.95
CA SER A 90 -10.72 -0.69 22.89
C SER A 90 -11.95 0.06 23.38
N SER A 91 -12.15 1.24 22.87
CA SER A 91 -13.36 2.03 23.13
C SER A 91 -13.75 2.83 21.90
N MET A 92 -15.04 3.17 21.80
CA MET A 92 -15.56 4.03 20.76
C MET A 92 -16.43 5.12 21.42
N ARG A 93 -16.27 6.34 20.93
CA ARG A 93 -17.05 7.52 21.37
C ARG A 93 -17.55 8.30 20.16
N TYR A 94 -18.61 9.03 20.36
CA TYR A 94 -19.10 10.02 19.42
C TYR A 94 -18.63 11.40 19.87
N GLU A 95 -17.79 12.02 19.07
CA GLU A 95 -17.19 13.32 19.36
C GLU A 95 -17.26 14.17 18.08
N ASP A 96 -17.74 15.42 18.19
CA ASP A 96 -17.80 16.40 17.09
C ASP A 96 -18.42 15.86 15.79
N GLY A 97 -19.48 15.07 15.87
CA GLY A 97 -20.15 14.46 14.71
C GLY A 97 -19.34 13.35 14.03
N ARG A 98 -18.39 12.76 14.75
CA ARG A 98 -17.52 11.68 14.25
C ARG A 98 -17.52 10.48 15.20
N LYS A 99 -17.15 9.32 14.70
CA LYS A 99 -16.84 8.13 15.51
C LYS A 99 -15.34 8.15 15.83
N ALA A 100 -14.99 8.22 17.12
CA ALA A 100 -13.62 8.18 17.60
C ALA A 100 -13.34 6.83 18.27
N TYR A 101 -12.46 6.05 17.68
CA TYR A 101 -11.99 4.76 18.22
C TYR A 101 -10.67 4.96 18.92
N THR A 102 -10.50 4.32 20.06
CA THR A 102 -9.24 4.31 20.82
C THR A 102 -8.85 2.87 21.11
N PHE A 103 -7.60 2.54 20.82
CA PHE A 103 -7.00 1.25 21.12
C PHE A 103 -5.76 1.48 21.97
N ALA A 104 -5.62 0.77 23.08
CA ALA A 104 -4.51 0.94 23.98
C ALA A 104 -3.96 -0.39 24.50
N MET A 105 -2.66 -0.45 24.64
CA MET A 105 -1.91 -1.53 25.27
C MET A 105 -0.88 -0.92 26.21
N GLU A 106 -0.72 -1.54 27.39
CA GLU A 106 0.19 -1.10 28.45
C GLU A 106 1.22 -2.18 28.77
N ASP A 107 2.31 -1.79 29.41
CA ASP A 107 3.39 -2.65 29.89
C ASP A 107 3.92 -3.63 28.84
N MET A 108 4.14 -3.12 27.63
CA MET A 108 4.58 -3.92 26.50
C MET A 108 6.06 -4.31 26.66
N MET A 109 6.32 -5.59 26.80
CA MET A 109 7.67 -6.13 26.82
C MET A 109 8.33 -6.02 25.44
N PRO A 110 9.66 -5.88 25.37
CA PRO A 110 10.38 -5.86 24.10
C PRO A 110 10.11 -7.13 23.28
N PHE A 111 9.73 -6.94 22.03
CA PHE A 111 9.60 -8.04 21.08
C PHE A 111 10.88 -8.10 20.22
N ARG A 112 11.66 -9.15 20.42
CA ARG A 112 12.92 -9.33 19.73
C ARG A 112 12.79 -10.27 18.55
N ARG A 113 13.43 -9.91 17.45
CA ARG A 113 13.49 -10.77 16.28
C ARG A 113 14.46 -11.92 16.53
N GLU A 114 13.99 -13.14 16.27
CA GLU A 114 14.80 -14.34 16.32
C GLU A 114 15.32 -14.71 14.93
N PRO A 115 16.49 -15.40 14.85
CA PRO A 115 16.96 -15.91 13.56
C PRO A 115 15.94 -16.88 12.93
N ASN A 116 15.70 -16.71 11.64
CA ASN A 116 14.79 -17.55 10.84
C ASN A 116 13.31 -17.56 11.28
N MET A 117 12.88 -16.62 12.14
CA MET A 117 11.46 -16.46 12.45
C MET A 117 10.68 -15.94 11.23
N VAL A 118 9.37 -16.12 11.26
CA VAL A 118 8.45 -15.49 10.32
C VAL A 118 8.50 -13.96 10.43
N ASP A 119 7.87 -13.26 9.49
CA ASP A 119 7.82 -11.80 9.55
C ASP A 119 7.22 -11.31 10.88
N LEU A 120 7.75 -10.20 11.40
CA LEU A 120 7.26 -9.61 12.64
C LEU A 120 5.77 -9.26 12.60
N PHE A 121 5.27 -8.88 11.42
CA PHE A 121 3.84 -8.65 11.25
C PHE A 121 2.99 -9.91 11.37
N ASP A 122 3.57 -11.09 11.20
CA ASP A 122 2.86 -12.38 11.40
C ASP A 122 2.96 -12.88 12.84
N ALA A 123 4.02 -12.53 13.55
CA ALA A 123 4.32 -13.04 14.89
C ALA A 123 3.92 -12.09 16.02
N ALA A 124 3.99 -10.79 15.79
CA ALA A 124 3.84 -9.78 16.86
C ALA A 124 2.44 -9.16 16.92
N PRO A 125 2.06 -8.61 18.08
CA PRO A 125 0.76 -7.97 18.27
C PRO A 125 0.52 -6.83 17.28
N LYS A 126 -0.63 -6.83 16.63
CA LYS A 126 -1.01 -5.80 15.66
C LYS A 126 -2.51 -5.57 15.63
N LEU A 127 -2.89 -4.34 15.36
CA LEU A 127 -4.25 -3.95 15.03
C LEU A 127 -4.35 -3.78 13.52
N MET A 128 -5.28 -4.50 12.90
CA MET A 128 -5.67 -4.28 11.50
C MET A 128 -7.02 -3.61 11.46
N MET A 129 -7.16 -2.61 10.60
CA MET A 129 -8.43 -1.93 10.42
C MET A 129 -8.66 -1.53 8.96
N SER A 130 -9.94 -1.49 8.58
CA SER A 130 -10.36 -1.07 7.25
C SER A 130 -11.78 -0.53 7.27
N SER A 131 -12.02 0.52 6.52
CA SER A 131 -13.36 1.00 6.21
C SER A 131 -13.94 0.38 4.93
N THR A 132 -13.14 -0.39 4.18
CA THR A 132 -13.62 -1.13 3.00
C THR A 132 -14.36 -2.38 3.46
N PRO A 133 -15.65 -2.57 3.11
CA PRO A 133 -16.46 -3.67 3.66
C PRO A 133 -15.95 -5.05 3.29
N HIS A 134 -15.60 -5.26 2.00
CA HIS A 134 -15.23 -6.57 1.49
C HIS A 134 -14.08 -6.51 0.48
N TRP A 135 -13.34 -7.59 0.36
CA TRP A 135 -12.31 -7.76 -0.69
C TRP A 135 -12.87 -7.58 -2.11
N LYS A 136 -14.12 -7.98 -2.31
CA LYS A 136 -14.82 -7.76 -3.58
C LYS A 136 -14.88 -6.29 -3.96
N ASP A 137 -15.14 -5.40 -3.01
CA ASP A 137 -15.22 -3.95 -3.27
C ASP A 137 -13.86 -3.42 -3.71
N LYS A 138 -12.78 -3.91 -3.10
CA LYS A 138 -11.41 -3.59 -3.49
C LYS A 138 -11.09 -4.08 -4.90
N SER A 139 -11.48 -5.32 -5.24
CA SER A 139 -11.26 -5.89 -6.56
C SER A 139 -12.04 -5.15 -7.65
N LEU A 140 -13.31 -4.84 -7.39
CA LEU A 140 -14.14 -4.08 -8.33
C LEU A 140 -13.60 -2.68 -8.55
N TRP A 141 -13.20 -2.00 -7.48
CA TRP A 141 -12.55 -0.69 -7.58
C TRP A 141 -11.27 -0.77 -8.43
N PHE A 142 -10.42 -1.76 -8.20
CA PHE A 142 -9.16 -1.93 -8.94
C PHE A 142 -9.43 -2.13 -10.43
N ASN A 143 -10.35 -3.01 -10.80
CA ASN A 143 -10.73 -3.24 -12.19
C ASN A 143 -11.27 -1.96 -12.83
N LYS A 144 -12.23 -1.30 -12.16
CA LYS A 144 -12.83 -0.06 -12.67
C LYS A 144 -11.79 1.03 -12.91
N VAL A 145 -10.87 1.21 -12.00
CA VAL A 145 -9.82 2.23 -12.11
C VAL A 145 -8.93 1.96 -13.33
N ASN A 146 -8.57 0.71 -13.59
CA ASN A 146 -7.79 0.33 -14.75
C ASN A 146 -8.57 0.48 -16.06
N GLU A 147 -9.85 0.12 -16.05
CA GLU A 147 -10.74 0.31 -17.21
C GLU A 147 -10.93 1.81 -17.54
N ASP A 148 -11.25 2.63 -16.54
CA ASP A 148 -11.44 4.08 -16.70
C ASP A 148 -10.16 4.77 -17.20
N TYR A 149 -8.99 4.28 -16.82
CA TYR A 149 -7.69 4.78 -17.31
C TYR A 149 -7.34 4.29 -18.71
N GLY A 150 -7.93 3.20 -19.16
CA GLY A 150 -7.60 2.57 -20.44
C GLY A 150 -6.40 1.64 -20.39
N SER A 151 -6.09 1.08 -19.21
CA SER A 151 -4.96 0.15 -19.03
C SER A 151 -5.05 -1.07 -19.94
N PHE A 152 -6.26 -1.46 -20.32
CA PHE A 152 -6.54 -2.61 -21.20
C PHE A 152 -7.07 -2.17 -22.58
N ALA A 153 -6.87 -0.91 -22.95
CA ALA A 153 -7.33 -0.41 -24.23
C ALA A 153 -6.69 -1.18 -25.40
N PRO A 154 -7.47 -1.56 -26.42
CA PRO A 154 -6.93 -2.22 -27.60
C PRO A 154 -5.88 -1.34 -28.29
N LEU A 155 -4.77 -1.94 -28.69
CA LEU A 155 -3.70 -1.28 -29.42
C LEU A 155 -3.50 -2.00 -30.77
N PRO A 156 -3.80 -1.35 -31.90
CA PRO A 156 -3.71 -1.99 -33.21
C PRO A 156 -2.33 -2.55 -33.54
N GLU A 157 -1.26 -1.87 -33.15
CA GLU A 157 0.12 -2.33 -33.35
C GLU A 157 0.43 -3.59 -32.56
N ALA A 158 -0.06 -3.67 -31.31
CA ALA A 158 0.07 -4.87 -30.50
C ALA A 158 -0.77 -6.01 -31.09
N GLN A 159 -2.00 -5.73 -31.53
CA GLN A 159 -2.84 -6.75 -32.18
C GLN A 159 -2.17 -7.32 -33.45
N LYS A 160 -1.59 -6.46 -34.27
CA LYS A 160 -0.83 -6.90 -35.46
C LYS A 160 0.31 -7.85 -35.10
N LYS A 161 1.01 -7.56 -33.99
CA LYS A 161 2.07 -8.44 -33.49
C LYS A 161 1.52 -9.76 -32.95
N VAL A 162 0.40 -9.73 -32.26
CA VAL A 162 -0.30 -10.95 -31.81
C VAL A 162 -0.66 -11.83 -33.02
N ASP A 163 -1.26 -11.27 -34.04
CA ASP A 163 -1.68 -12.00 -35.22
C ASP A 163 -0.49 -12.65 -35.95
N GLU A 164 0.66 -11.98 -36.00
CA GLU A 164 1.91 -12.53 -36.53
C GLU A 164 2.39 -13.72 -35.69
N LEU A 165 2.42 -13.60 -34.39
CA LEU A 165 2.96 -14.61 -33.48
C LEU A 165 2.10 -15.88 -33.43
N ILE A 166 0.78 -15.74 -33.45
CA ILE A 166 -0.14 -16.89 -33.39
C ILE A 166 -0.34 -17.57 -34.74
N LYS A 167 0.18 -17.01 -35.82
CA LYS A 167 0.05 -17.57 -37.16
C LYS A 167 0.60 -18.99 -37.18
N GLY A 168 -0.24 -19.94 -37.64
CA GLY A 168 0.11 -21.35 -37.69
C GLY A 168 0.00 -22.14 -36.39
N LYS A 169 -0.32 -21.48 -35.29
CA LYS A 169 -0.59 -22.14 -33.99
C LYS A 169 -2.00 -22.73 -34.00
N LYS A 170 -2.11 -24.05 -33.74
CA LYS A 170 -3.36 -24.79 -33.86
C LYS A 170 -4.17 -24.83 -32.59
N THR A 171 -3.49 -24.88 -31.45
CA THR A 171 -4.14 -24.99 -30.14
C THR A 171 -4.08 -23.68 -29.38
N GLU A 172 -5.01 -23.48 -28.45
CA GLU A 172 -5.02 -22.34 -27.56
C GLU A 172 -3.74 -22.28 -26.68
N MET A 173 -3.28 -23.44 -26.20
CA MET A 173 -2.06 -23.55 -25.42
C MET A 173 -0.82 -23.09 -26.22
N GLU A 174 -0.69 -23.44 -27.48
CA GLU A 174 0.40 -22.97 -28.34
C GLU A 174 0.36 -21.46 -28.53
N LYS A 175 -0.84 -20.88 -28.67
CA LYS A 175 -1.01 -19.41 -28.72
C LYS A 175 -0.62 -18.73 -27.42
N ILE A 176 -1.10 -19.24 -26.29
CA ILE A 176 -0.73 -18.72 -24.97
C ILE A 176 0.79 -18.80 -24.78
N ALA A 177 1.40 -19.95 -25.08
CA ALA A 177 2.83 -20.13 -24.90
C ALA A 177 3.66 -19.12 -25.71
N VAL A 178 3.38 -18.97 -27.01
CA VAL A 178 4.16 -18.04 -27.85
C VAL A 178 3.99 -16.58 -27.44
N LEU A 179 2.80 -16.19 -27.00
CA LEU A 179 2.56 -14.82 -26.52
C LEU A 179 3.26 -14.58 -25.19
N THR A 180 3.20 -15.53 -24.27
CA THR A 180 3.88 -15.45 -22.97
C THR A 180 5.39 -15.34 -23.13
N HIS A 181 5.99 -16.19 -23.98
CA HIS A 181 7.41 -16.12 -24.28
C HIS A 181 7.80 -14.78 -24.91
N TRP A 182 7.00 -14.31 -25.88
CA TRP A 182 7.31 -13.03 -26.49
C TRP A 182 7.28 -11.88 -25.48
N VAL A 183 6.30 -11.85 -24.58
CA VAL A 183 6.23 -10.82 -23.52
C VAL A 183 7.43 -10.93 -22.59
N ALA A 184 7.78 -12.14 -22.15
CA ALA A 184 8.93 -12.36 -21.27
C ALA A 184 10.26 -11.90 -21.89
N ASP A 185 10.43 -12.11 -23.20
CA ASP A 185 11.65 -11.74 -23.91
C ASP A 185 11.71 -10.25 -24.32
N ASN A 186 10.57 -9.59 -24.46
CA ASN A 186 10.51 -8.25 -25.06
C ASN A 186 9.99 -7.15 -24.13
N ILE A 187 9.33 -7.49 -23.02
CA ILE A 187 8.81 -6.52 -22.06
C ILE A 187 9.56 -6.68 -20.72
N ARG A 188 10.36 -5.70 -20.38
CA ARG A 188 11.12 -5.73 -19.13
C ARG A 188 10.23 -5.35 -17.95
N TYR A 189 10.31 -6.11 -16.88
CA TYR A 189 9.74 -5.70 -15.61
C TYR A 189 10.52 -4.55 -14.98
N ALA A 190 9.86 -3.42 -14.78
CA ALA A 190 10.42 -2.25 -14.13
C ALA A 190 9.75 -2.04 -12.76
N GLY A 191 10.01 -2.96 -11.84
CA GLY A 191 9.43 -2.93 -10.49
C GLY A 191 9.90 -1.78 -9.61
N ILE A 192 10.77 -0.94 -10.14
CA ILE A 192 11.29 0.24 -9.49
C ILE A 192 10.63 1.45 -10.09
N SER A 193 9.60 1.97 -9.44
CA SER A 193 9.08 3.29 -9.75
C SER A 193 10.06 4.32 -9.24
N MET A 194 10.70 5.04 -10.12
CA MET A 194 11.53 6.19 -9.75
C MET A 194 10.78 7.47 -10.06
N GLY A 195 10.56 8.29 -9.03
CA GLY A 195 9.96 9.60 -9.21
C GLY A 195 8.70 9.86 -8.39
N LYS A 196 8.02 10.94 -8.70
CA LYS A 196 6.76 11.32 -8.04
C LYS A 196 5.67 10.29 -8.33
N GLY A 197 4.92 9.91 -7.29
CA GLY A 197 3.78 9.03 -7.42
C GLY A 197 4.09 7.54 -7.46
N GLU A 198 5.11 7.12 -6.77
CA GLU A 198 5.29 5.71 -6.45
C GLU A 198 4.00 5.13 -5.84
N GLY A 199 3.76 3.88 -6.05
CA GLY A 199 2.58 3.20 -5.59
C GLY A 199 1.67 2.82 -6.74
N TYR A 200 0.57 3.51 -6.94
CA TYR A 200 -0.42 3.20 -7.97
C TYR A 200 -0.31 4.09 -9.21
N THR A 201 0.86 4.14 -9.85
CA THR A 201 0.97 4.73 -11.18
C THR A 201 0.42 3.76 -12.21
N LEU A 202 -0.65 4.14 -12.89
CA LEU A 202 -1.21 3.33 -13.98
C LEU A 202 -0.38 3.45 -15.24
N HIS A 203 -0.31 2.35 -15.98
CA HIS A 203 0.29 2.29 -17.31
C HIS A 203 -0.75 1.73 -18.29
N ASP A 204 -0.87 2.35 -19.43
CA ASP A 204 -1.73 1.84 -20.50
C ASP A 204 -0.99 0.84 -21.40
N THR A 205 -1.74 0.12 -22.21
CA THR A 205 -1.19 -0.86 -23.15
C THR A 205 -0.15 -0.24 -24.09
N LYS A 206 -0.40 1.00 -24.54
CA LYS A 206 0.49 1.70 -25.46
C LYS A 206 1.85 2.00 -24.84
N MET A 207 1.86 2.52 -23.62
CA MET A 207 3.10 2.77 -22.88
C MET A 207 3.91 1.49 -22.72
N ASN A 208 3.30 0.42 -22.21
CA ASN A 208 3.97 -0.85 -22.00
C ASN A 208 4.53 -1.44 -23.29
N TYR A 209 3.77 -1.38 -24.37
CA TYR A 209 4.18 -1.91 -25.66
C TYR A 209 5.29 -1.07 -26.32
N THR A 210 5.20 0.25 -26.26
CA THR A 210 6.17 1.17 -26.88
C THR A 210 7.48 1.19 -26.10
N ASP A 211 7.40 1.31 -24.77
CA ASP A 211 8.57 1.47 -23.91
C ASP A 211 9.25 0.12 -23.60
N ARG A 212 8.62 -0.98 -24.01
CA ARG A 212 9.09 -2.35 -23.69
C ARG A 212 9.33 -2.55 -22.20
N CYS A 213 8.48 -1.97 -21.39
CA CYS A 213 8.63 -1.92 -19.95
C CYS A 213 7.27 -1.90 -19.27
N GLY A 214 7.11 -2.68 -18.21
CA GLY A 214 5.87 -2.73 -17.44
C GLY A 214 6.12 -2.92 -15.96
N VAL A 215 5.06 -2.75 -15.18
CA VAL A 215 5.03 -2.92 -13.71
C VAL A 215 3.94 -3.92 -13.33
N CYS A 216 3.80 -4.19 -12.03
CA CYS A 216 2.79 -5.14 -11.50
C CYS A 216 1.32 -4.73 -11.68
N LYS A 217 1.03 -3.62 -12.31
CA LYS A 217 -0.31 -3.01 -12.39
C LYS A 217 -0.81 -2.96 -13.80
#